data_913bfdd577ce5d2960bfc80489d2265e
#
_entry.id   913bfdd577ce5d2960bfc80489d2265e
#
_cell.length_a   1.000
_cell.length_b   1.000
_cell.length_c   1.000
_cell.angle_alpha   90.00
_cell.angle_beta   90.00
_cell.angle_gamma   90.00
#
_symmetry.space_group_name_H-M   'P 1'
#
loop_
_entity.id
_entity.type
_entity.pdbx_description
1 polymer ?
#
loop_
_entity_poly.entity_id
_entity_poly.type
_entity_poly.pdbx_seq_one_letter_code
_entity_poly.pdbx_strand_id
1 'polypeptide(L)'
;MQVDGYLDIGLNGIEIEDIALLQDELGLSNAMIDTCYILQRQFGEGWLRTLLETEPESLKNMAAMGAANESSVAALYRKLSRLRAYDFVKDHLPQGQGGIDELMGWLERGEHVVLEFGRYRQPLVYMLVANIITRRIYAAWVEKTERYLLTKNRADQPRRLVLCIEEAHKFLNPQAAKNTSFGTIAREMRKYNVTLLVVDQRPSGIDPEVASQLGTRLTALLTEENDIRAVFSGVSGADQLRTVLASLDTKKQALILGHAVPMPVVVRVREYDEAFFRAMRPADTARRPSGMAALQEAFG
;
A
#
# COMPACT_ATOMS: atom_id res chain seq x y z
N MET A 1 -4.39 20.13 -11.46
CA MET A 1 -5.01 18.80 -11.51
C MET A 1 -6.30 18.88 -10.73
N GLN A 2 -7.38 18.35 -11.24
CA GLN A 2 -8.68 18.31 -10.52
C GLN A 2 -8.59 17.19 -9.49
N VAL A 3 -8.96 17.47 -8.26
CA VAL A 3 -9.04 16.49 -7.16
C VAL A 3 -10.49 16.04 -7.06
N ASP A 4 -10.73 14.73 -7.14
CA ASP A 4 -12.07 14.16 -7.13
C ASP A 4 -12.56 13.88 -5.70
N GLY A 5 -11.65 13.76 -4.73
CA GLY A 5 -11.97 13.53 -3.33
C GLY A 5 -10.78 13.75 -2.38
N TYR A 6 -11.07 13.80 -1.11
CA TYR A 6 -10.08 13.88 -0.05
C TYR A 6 -10.16 12.65 0.84
N LEU A 7 -9.01 12.14 1.24
CA LEU A 7 -8.93 11.00 2.13
C LEU A 7 -8.96 11.49 3.58
N ASP A 8 -10.09 11.32 4.25
CA ASP A 8 -10.20 11.49 5.69
C ASP A 8 -10.17 10.14 6.41
N ILE A 9 -9.51 10.08 7.56
CA ILE A 9 -9.36 8.90 8.41
C ILE A 9 -9.89 9.24 9.80
N GLY A 10 -10.93 8.55 10.24
CA GLY A 10 -11.41 8.67 11.62
C GLY A 10 -10.49 7.94 12.60
N LEU A 11 -10.30 8.47 13.81
CA LEU A 11 -9.59 7.75 14.88
C LEU A 11 -10.21 6.38 15.17
N ASN A 12 -11.53 6.24 14.94
CA ASN A 12 -12.24 4.98 15.04
C ASN A 12 -11.91 3.97 13.92
N GLY A 13 -11.23 4.39 12.85
CA GLY A 13 -10.76 3.52 11.77
C GLY A 13 -9.29 3.09 11.90
N ILE A 14 -8.58 3.59 12.92
CA ILE A 14 -7.18 3.26 13.21
C ILE A 14 -7.15 2.10 14.20
N GLU A 15 -6.59 0.97 13.78
CA GLU A 15 -6.43 -0.23 14.60
C GLU A 15 -5.07 -0.25 15.32
N ILE A 16 -4.91 -1.14 16.29
CA ILE A 16 -3.64 -1.27 17.03
C ILE A 16 -2.51 -1.67 16.11
N GLU A 17 -2.79 -2.50 15.12
CA GLU A 17 -1.83 -2.94 14.11
C GLU A 17 -1.27 -1.74 13.31
N ASP A 18 -2.11 -0.74 13.03
CA ASP A 18 -1.67 0.50 12.38
C ASP A 18 -0.73 1.31 13.31
N ILE A 19 -1.02 1.33 14.62
CA ILE A 19 -0.17 1.99 15.63
C ILE A 19 1.14 1.22 15.85
N ALA A 20 1.07 -0.11 15.92
CA ALA A 20 2.25 -0.95 16.10
C ALA A 20 3.25 -0.79 14.93
N LEU A 21 2.73 -0.63 13.72
CA LEU A 21 3.54 -0.31 12.55
C LEU A 21 4.32 1.00 12.69
N LEU A 22 3.71 1.98 13.34
CA LEU A 22 4.31 3.30 13.57
C LEU A 22 5.18 3.35 14.82
N GLN A 23 5.49 2.20 15.42
CA GLN A 23 6.22 2.12 16.70
C GLN A 23 7.50 2.92 16.70
N ASP A 24 8.34 2.78 15.67
CA ASP A 24 9.61 3.50 15.58
C ASP A 24 9.41 4.98 15.30
N GLU A 25 8.53 5.33 14.37
CA GLU A 25 8.25 6.73 13.99
C GLU A 25 7.63 7.54 15.14
N LEU A 26 6.83 6.89 15.97
CA LEU A 26 6.24 7.48 17.17
C LEU A 26 7.14 7.29 18.40
N GLY A 27 8.18 6.47 18.31
CA GLY A 27 9.06 6.11 19.43
C GLY A 27 8.29 5.37 20.53
N LEU A 28 7.39 4.47 20.18
CA LEU A 28 6.64 3.66 21.15
C LEU A 28 7.51 2.52 21.66
N SER A 29 7.39 2.19 22.95
CA SER A 29 7.95 0.96 23.50
C SER A 29 6.95 -0.20 23.37
N ASN A 30 7.44 -1.45 23.49
CA ASN A 30 6.57 -2.62 23.52
C ASN A 30 5.51 -2.51 24.62
N ALA A 31 5.89 -2.00 25.80
CA ALA A 31 4.92 -1.76 26.90
C ALA A 31 3.82 -0.76 26.53
N MET A 32 4.09 0.20 25.63
CA MET A 32 3.04 1.11 25.14
C MET A 32 2.14 0.40 24.14
N ILE A 33 2.66 -0.49 23.31
CA ILE A 33 1.82 -1.32 22.42
C ILE A 33 0.94 -2.26 23.25
N ASP A 34 1.48 -2.91 24.28
CA ASP A 34 0.70 -3.73 25.21
C ASP A 34 -0.40 -2.89 25.90
N THR A 35 -0.09 -1.63 26.22
CA THR A 35 -1.09 -0.69 26.78
C THR A 35 -2.21 -0.41 25.78
N CYS A 36 -1.94 -0.32 24.47
CA CYS A 36 -3.00 -0.19 23.46
C CYS A 36 -4.00 -1.35 23.51
N TYR A 37 -3.51 -2.60 23.60
CA TYR A 37 -4.37 -3.78 23.72
C TYR A 37 -5.19 -3.78 25.02
N ILE A 38 -4.60 -3.33 26.14
CA ILE A 38 -5.32 -3.18 27.40
C ILE A 38 -6.46 -2.16 27.24
N LEU A 39 -6.17 -0.99 26.66
CA LEU A 39 -7.17 0.06 26.44
C LEU A 39 -8.26 -0.39 25.47
N GLN A 40 -7.90 -1.08 24.38
CA GLN A 40 -8.88 -1.63 23.45
C GLN A 40 -9.82 -2.65 24.12
N ARG A 41 -9.27 -3.52 24.95
CA ARG A 41 -10.08 -4.48 25.70
C ARG A 41 -11.08 -3.79 26.61
N GLN A 42 -10.72 -2.65 27.20
CA GLN A 42 -11.55 -1.89 28.12
C GLN A 42 -12.58 -0.99 27.41
N PHE A 43 -12.17 -0.33 26.34
CA PHE A 43 -12.95 0.73 25.68
C PHE A 43 -13.45 0.35 24.27
N GLY A 44 -13.15 -0.86 23.80
CA GLY A 44 -13.55 -1.34 22.48
C GLY A 44 -12.85 -0.63 21.33
N GLU A 45 -13.47 -0.62 20.14
CA GLU A 45 -12.92 -0.02 18.92
C GLU A 45 -12.69 1.49 19.04
N GLY A 46 -13.42 2.18 19.93
CA GLY A 46 -13.26 3.61 20.21
C GLY A 46 -12.10 3.97 21.15
N TRP A 47 -11.26 3.01 21.56
CA TRP A 47 -10.21 3.21 22.56
C TRP A 47 -9.27 4.38 22.27
N LEU A 48 -8.85 4.55 21.02
CA LEU A 48 -7.92 5.60 20.62
C LEU A 48 -8.57 6.98 20.75
N ARG A 49 -9.81 7.10 20.29
CA ARG A 49 -10.60 8.32 20.46
C ARG A 49 -10.78 8.63 21.94
N THR A 50 -11.21 7.64 22.73
CA THR A 50 -11.40 7.79 24.18
C THR A 50 -10.12 8.23 24.87
N LEU A 51 -8.97 7.62 24.52
CA LEU A 51 -7.67 8.05 25.04
C LEU A 51 -7.39 9.52 24.71
N LEU A 52 -7.56 9.93 23.44
CA LEU A 52 -7.20 11.27 22.98
C LEU A 52 -8.20 12.36 23.39
N GLU A 53 -9.45 12.01 23.72
CA GLU A 53 -10.46 12.92 24.28
C GLU A 53 -10.37 13.04 25.80
N THR A 54 -9.67 12.12 26.48
CA THR A 54 -9.48 12.16 27.93
C THR A 54 -8.58 13.33 28.32
N GLU A 55 -9.03 14.15 29.26
CA GLU A 55 -8.21 15.22 29.81
C GLU A 55 -6.96 14.67 30.49
N PRO A 56 -5.80 15.33 30.37
CA PRO A 56 -4.53 14.85 30.93
C PRO A 56 -4.60 14.50 32.43
N GLU A 57 -5.39 15.24 33.18
CA GLU A 57 -5.60 15.02 34.63
C GLU A 57 -6.37 13.74 34.92
N SER A 58 -7.20 13.29 33.97
CA SER A 58 -8.03 12.08 34.07
C SER A 58 -7.35 10.82 33.57
N LEU A 59 -6.17 10.90 32.93
CA LEU A 59 -5.44 9.75 32.41
C LEU A 59 -5.09 8.72 33.47
N LYS A 60 -4.88 9.17 34.71
CA LYS A 60 -4.63 8.28 35.84
C LYS A 60 -5.84 7.39 36.13
N ASN A 61 -7.05 7.96 36.09
CA ASN A 61 -8.28 7.21 36.31
C ASN A 61 -8.51 6.21 35.18
N MET A 62 -8.24 6.64 33.90
CA MET A 62 -8.28 5.75 32.75
C MET A 62 -7.33 4.57 32.90
N ALA A 63 -6.09 4.82 33.34
CA ALA A 63 -5.10 3.76 33.58
C ALA A 63 -5.60 2.76 34.65
N ALA A 64 -6.15 3.25 35.73
CA ALA A 64 -6.70 2.41 36.79
C ALA A 64 -7.88 1.56 36.30
N MET A 65 -8.79 2.12 35.52
CA MET A 65 -9.93 1.40 34.91
C MET A 65 -9.48 0.27 33.99
N GLY A 66 -8.42 0.51 33.18
CA GLY A 66 -7.85 -0.48 32.29
C GLY A 66 -6.86 -1.45 32.94
N ALA A 67 -6.54 -1.28 34.23
CA ALA A 67 -5.44 -1.97 34.91
C ALA A 67 -4.09 -1.79 34.17
N ALA A 68 -3.91 -0.62 33.56
CA ALA A 68 -2.70 -0.24 32.82
C ALA A 68 -1.76 0.61 33.69
N ASN A 69 -0.49 0.70 33.29
CA ASN A 69 0.47 1.55 33.98
C ASN A 69 0.21 3.03 33.63
N GLU A 70 0.04 3.88 34.65
CA GLU A 70 -0.25 5.32 34.50
C GLU A 70 0.79 6.03 33.62
N SER A 71 2.08 5.77 33.84
CA SER A 71 3.14 6.41 33.07
C SER A 71 3.12 5.99 31.59
N SER A 72 2.74 4.74 31.29
CA SER A 72 2.59 4.23 29.93
C SER A 72 1.39 4.88 29.22
N VAL A 73 0.25 5.02 29.91
CA VAL A 73 -0.94 5.68 29.34
C VAL A 73 -0.65 7.15 29.06
N ALA A 74 -0.01 7.88 30.00
CA ALA A 74 0.35 9.29 29.80
C ALA A 74 1.36 9.49 28.67
N ALA A 75 2.34 8.59 28.54
CA ALA A 75 3.31 8.63 27.46
C ALA A 75 2.67 8.30 26.11
N LEU A 76 1.77 7.32 26.07
CA LEU A 76 1.01 6.93 24.88
C LEU A 76 0.14 8.09 24.40
N TYR A 77 -0.61 8.71 25.30
CA TYR A 77 -1.42 9.90 25.00
C TYR A 77 -0.60 10.98 24.28
N ARG A 78 0.55 11.39 24.86
CA ARG A 78 1.41 12.43 24.28
C ARG A 78 1.91 12.07 22.89
N LYS A 79 2.22 10.81 22.65
CA LYS A 79 2.77 10.34 21.37
C LYS A 79 1.67 10.23 20.32
N LEU A 80 0.52 9.66 20.66
CA LEU A 80 -0.59 9.48 19.73
C LEU A 80 -1.37 10.79 19.47
N SER A 81 -1.31 11.78 20.38
CA SER A 81 -1.87 13.12 20.14
C SER A 81 -1.27 13.80 18.89
N ARG A 82 -0.06 13.39 18.48
CA ARG A 82 0.56 13.87 17.23
C ARG A 82 -0.26 13.54 15.98
N LEU A 83 -1.08 12.49 16.02
CA LEU A 83 -1.95 12.12 14.90
C LEU A 83 -3.00 13.19 14.61
N ARG A 84 -3.50 13.89 15.65
CA ARG A 84 -4.45 14.99 15.50
C ARG A 84 -3.89 16.24 14.83
N ALA A 85 -2.57 16.34 14.66
CA ALA A 85 -1.95 17.44 13.94
C ALA A 85 -2.14 17.33 12.41
N TYR A 86 -2.62 16.21 11.91
CA TYR A 86 -2.88 16.01 10.50
C TYR A 86 -4.33 16.29 10.15
N ASP A 87 -4.60 17.21 9.23
CA ASP A 87 -5.95 17.65 8.88
C ASP A 87 -6.86 16.53 8.34
N PHE A 88 -6.28 15.48 7.78
CA PHE A 88 -7.02 14.32 7.30
C PHE A 88 -7.41 13.34 8.41
N VAL A 89 -6.89 13.50 9.63
CA VAL A 89 -7.29 12.70 10.79
C VAL A 89 -8.46 13.40 11.48
N LYS A 90 -9.59 12.71 11.58
CA LYS A 90 -10.82 13.20 12.22
C LYS A 90 -11.08 12.44 13.52
N ASP A 91 -11.63 13.10 14.50
CA ASP A 91 -11.95 12.47 15.79
C ASP A 91 -12.94 11.30 15.62
N HIS A 92 -13.89 11.45 14.71
CA HIS A 92 -14.84 10.40 14.37
C HIS A 92 -15.33 10.55 12.93
N LEU A 93 -15.40 9.44 12.22
CA LEU A 93 -16.12 9.33 10.95
C LEU A 93 -17.19 8.23 11.10
N PRO A 94 -18.45 8.51 10.77
CA PRO A 94 -19.48 7.48 10.72
C PRO A 94 -19.09 6.36 9.76
N GLN A 95 -19.52 5.14 10.07
CA GLN A 95 -19.29 4.00 9.20
C GLN A 95 -19.94 4.22 7.83
N GLY A 96 -19.23 3.94 6.75
CA GLY A 96 -19.69 4.23 5.38
C GLY A 96 -19.54 5.70 4.96
N GLN A 97 -18.95 6.54 5.80
CA GLN A 97 -18.64 7.93 5.50
C GLN A 97 -17.13 8.16 5.69
N GLY A 98 -16.51 8.77 4.69
CA GLY A 98 -15.09 9.09 4.73
C GLY A 98 -14.32 8.57 3.53
N GLY A 99 -13.17 9.18 3.29
CA GLY A 99 -12.40 8.95 2.07
C GLY A 99 -11.98 7.50 1.84
N ILE A 100 -11.80 6.69 2.90
CA ILE A 100 -11.45 5.26 2.74
C ILE A 100 -12.64 4.45 2.23
N ASP A 101 -13.84 4.64 2.77
CA ASP A 101 -15.01 3.91 2.33
C ASP A 101 -15.42 4.31 0.90
N GLU A 102 -15.26 5.58 0.56
CA GLU A 102 -15.46 6.09 -0.79
C GLU A 102 -14.44 5.50 -1.78
N LEU A 103 -13.16 5.46 -1.39
CA LEU A 103 -12.08 4.82 -2.16
C LEU A 103 -12.40 3.34 -2.40
N MET A 104 -12.82 2.61 -1.36
CA MET A 104 -13.22 1.21 -1.50
C MET A 104 -14.39 1.06 -2.46
N GLY A 105 -15.38 1.95 -2.40
CA GLY A 105 -16.50 1.99 -3.33
C GLY A 105 -16.06 2.18 -4.79
N TRP A 106 -15.10 3.07 -5.06
CA TRP A 106 -14.52 3.27 -6.39
C TRP A 106 -13.83 2.01 -6.90
N LEU A 107 -12.99 1.38 -6.07
CA LEU A 107 -12.31 0.14 -6.43
C LEU A 107 -13.29 -1.00 -6.73
N GLU A 108 -14.37 -1.10 -5.96
CA GLU A 108 -15.42 -2.10 -6.18
C GLU A 108 -16.19 -1.89 -7.48
N ARG A 109 -16.42 -0.64 -7.88
CA ARG A 109 -16.98 -0.32 -9.19
C ARG A 109 -15.99 -0.54 -10.33
N GLY A 110 -14.69 -0.74 -10.02
CA GLY A 110 -13.60 -0.92 -10.98
C GLY A 110 -13.07 0.41 -11.52
N GLU A 111 -13.23 1.48 -10.77
CA GLU A 111 -12.65 2.78 -11.08
C GLU A 111 -11.18 2.83 -10.69
N HIS A 112 -10.39 3.60 -11.43
CA HIS A 112 -8.98 3.81 -11.13
C HIS A 112 -8.82 4.93 -10.13
N VAL A 113 -7.98 4.70 -9.12
CA VAL A 113 -7.72 5.68 -8.07
C VAL A 113 -6.24 6.00 -8.05
N VAL A 114 -5.92 7.29 -8.04
CA VAL A 114 -4.56 7.79 -7.78
C VAL A 114 -4.59 8.51 -6.44
N LEU A 115 -3.82 8.01 -5.48
CA LEU A 115 -3.67 8.63 -4.18
C LEU A 115 -2.41 9.50 -4.16
N GLU A 116 -2.59 10.78 -3.96
CA GLU A 116 -1.50 11.73 -3.79
C GLU A 116 -1.44 12.23 -2.35
N PHE A 117 -0.24 12.21 -1.77
CA PHE A 117 -0.03 12.69 -0.39
C PHE A 117 0.11 14.21 -0.27
N GLY A 118 0.07 14.92 -1.40
CA GLY A 118 0.05 16.36 -1.44
C GLY A 118 1.23 17.00 -0.69
N ARG A 119 0.92 17.79 0.35
CA ARG A 119 1.91 18.48 1.17
C ARG A 119 2.61 17.60 2.23
N TYR A 120 2.06 16.44 2.50
CA TYR A 120 2.60 15.55 3.53
C TYR A 120 3.82 14.79 2.99
N ARG A 121 4.95 14.92 3.67
CA ARG A 121 6.21 14.27 3.32
C ARG A 121 6.77 13.39 4.44
N GLN A 122 6.08 13.32 5.56
CA GLN A 122 6.50 12.56 6.72
C GLN A 122 6.32 11.06 6.49
N PRO A 123 7.32 10.21 6.79
CA PRO A 123 7.20 8.76 6.69
C PRO A 123 5.99 8.22 7.45
N LEU A 124 5.72 8.77 8.64
CA LEU A 124 4.56 8.41 9.46
C LEU A 124 3.24 8.49 8.68
N VAL A 125 3.03 9.58 7.92
CA VAL A 125 1.78 9.76 7.13
C VAL A 125 1.68 8.71 6.04
N TYR A 126 2.77 8.50 5.30
CA TYR A 126 2.80 7.49 4.24
C TYR A 126 2.50 6.10 4.77
N MET A 127 3.17 5.70 5.87
CA MET A 127 3.01 4.38 6.48
C MET A 127 1.60 4.18 7.02
N LEU A 128 1.07 5.16 7.77
CA LEU A 128 -0.29 5.07 8.34
C LEU A 128 -1.35 4.92 7.24
N VAL A 129 -1.39 5.85 6.31
CA VAL A 129 -2.41 5.89 5.25
C VAL A 129 -2.33 4.65 4.38
N ALA A 130 -1.13 4.31 3.90
CA ALA A 130 -0.93 3.17 3.04
C ALA A 130 -1.27 1.85 3.74
N ASN A 131 -0.93 1.69 5.03
CA ASN A 131 -1.26 0.49 5.79
C ASN A 131 -2.77 0.34 5.99
N ILE A 132 -3.46 1.41 6.38
CA ILE A 132 -4.92 1.37 6.57
C ILE A 132 -5.62 0.97 5.26
N ILE A 133 -5.27 1.61 4.13
CA ILE A 133 -5.87 1.31 2.83
C ILE A 133 -5.60 -0.14 2.44
N THR A 134 -4.37 -0.60 2.54
CA THR A 134 -4.00 -1.96 2.13
C THR A 134 -4.62 -3.03 3.02
N ARG A 135 -4.74 -2.77 4.32
CA ARG A 135 -5.47 -3.64 5.26
C ARG A 135 -6.95 -3.74 4.90
N ARG A 136 -7.60 -2.62 4.58
CA ARG A 136 -9.00 -2.59 4.14
C ARG A 136 -9.21 -3.33 2.81
N ILE A 137 -8.32 -3.13 1.85
CA ILE A 137 -8.32 -3.88 0.59
C ILE A 137 -8.15 -5.37 0.85
N TYR A 138 -7.18 -5.75 1.70
CA TYR A 138 -6.95 -7.15 2.05
C TYR A 138 -8.23 -7.80 2.60
N ALA A 139 -8.81 -7.20 3.64
CA ALA A 139 -10.01 -7.73 4.27
C ALA A 139 -11.18 -7.89 3.28
N ALA A 140 -11.45 -6.85 2.46
CA ALA A 140 -12.55 -6.88 1.51
C ALA A 140 -12.36 -7.90 0.37
N TRP A 141 -11.15 -8.03 -0.17
CA TRP A 141 -10.87 -8.99 -1.25
C TRP A 141 -10.83 -10.44 -0.76
N VAL A 142 -10.35 -10.67 0.47
CA VAL A 142 -10.42 -11.99 1.13
C VAL A 142 -11.89 -12.39 1.31
N GLU A 143 -12.70 -11.55 1.95
CA GLU A 143 -14.13 -11.82 2.20
C GLU A 143 -14.89 -12.13 0.89
N LYS A 144 -14.69 -11.32 -0.15
CA LYS A 144 -15.31 -11.55 -1.46
C LYS A 144 -14.87 -12.86 -2.09
N THR A 145 -13.58 -13.19 -1.98
CA THR A 145 -13.06 -14.47 -2.52
C THR A 145 -13.68 -15.66 -1.78
N GLU A 146 -13.74 -15.62 -0.46
CA GLU A 146 -14.33 -16.68 0.35
C GLU A 146 -15.82 -16.85 0.03
N ARG A 147 -16.56 -15.73 -0.07
CA ARG A 147 -17.97 -15.73 -0.48
C ARG A 147 -18.15 -16.34 -1.86
N TYR A 148 -17.32 -15.96 -2.85
CA TYR A 148 -17.35 -16.54 -4.19
C TYR A 148 -17.07 -18.04 -4.19
N LEU A 149 -16.13 -18.50 -3.38
CA LEU A 149 -15.80 -19.93 -3.25
C LEU A 149 -16.97 -20.74 -2.69
N LEU A 150 -17.77 -20.15 -1.80
CA LEU A 150 -18.96 -20.77 -1.23
C LEU A 150 -20.15 -20.74 -2.18
N THR A 151 -20.46 -19.58 -2.74
CA THR A 151 -21.68 -19.36 -3.55
C THR A 151 -21.51 -19.78 -5.01
N LYS A 152 -20.28 -19.75 -5.55
CA LYS A 152 -19.97 -19.84 -6.99
C LYS A 152 -20.70 -18.79 -7.85
N ASN A 153 -21.25 -17.78 -7.22
CA ASN A 153 -21.93 -16.69 -7.92
C ASN A 153 -20.90 -15.69 -8.45
N ARG A 154 -20.92 -15.43 -9.75
CA ARG A 154 -20.00 -14.48 -10.39
C ARG A 154 -20.11 -13.05 -9.84
N ALA A 155 -21.24 -12.67 -9.30
CA ALA A 155 -21.42 -11.36 -8.66
C ALA A 155 -20.54 -11.19 -7.39
N ASP A 156 -20.23 -12.30 -6.72
CA ASP A 156 -19.36 -12.31 -5.52
C ASP A 156 -17.86 -12.36 -5.87
N GLN A 157 -17.52 -12.62 -7.14
CA GLN A 157 -16.12 -12.73 -7.56
C GLN A 157 -15.44 -11.37 -7.43
N PRO A 158 -14.31 -11.26 -6.67
CA PRO A 158 -13.60 -10.00 -6.56
C PRO A 158 -13.01 -9.61 -7.91
N ARG A 159 -13.10 -8.32 -8.23
CA ARG A 159 -12.44 -7.76 -9.42
C ARG A 159 -10.93 -7.91 -9.31
N ARG A 160 -10.26 -8.00 -10.44
CA ARG A 160 -8.80 -7.91 -10.47
C ARG A 160 -8.38 -6.50 -10.09
N LEU A 161 -7.47 -6.39 -9.14
CA LEU A 161 -6.92 -5.14 -8.65
C LEU A 161 -5.42 -5.13 -8.83
N VAL A 162 -4.87 -4.03 -9.32
CA VAL A 162 -3.42 -3.77 -9.34
C VAL A 162 -3.14 -2.65 -8.36
N LEU A 163 -2.35 -2.94 -7.33
CA LEU A 163 -1.82 -1.94 -6.42
C LEU A 163 -0.44 -1.52 -6.93
N CYS A 164 -0.36 -0.30 -7.44
CA CYS A 164 0.89 0.30 -7.87
C CYS A 164 1.48 1.12 -6.73
N ILE A 165 2.72 0.81 -6.35
CA ILE A 165 3.45 1.53 -5.30
C ILE A 165 4.68 2.15 -5.94
N GLU A 166 4.71 3.47 -6.01
CA GLU A 166 5.89 4.25 -6.39
C GLU A 166 6.78 4.50 -5.17
N GLU A 167 8.09 4.63 -5.41
CA GLU A 167 9.11 4.76 -4.34
C GLU A 167 8.96 3.66 -3.27
N ALA A 168 8.80 2.44 -3.74
CA ALA A 168 8.37 1.30 -2.94
C ALA A 168 9.32 0.97 -1.77
N HIS A 169 10.60 1.35 -1.87
CA HIS A 169 11.56 1.23 -0.76
C HIS A 169 11.11 1.96 0.52
N LYS A 170 10.21 2.96 0.42
CA LYS A 170 9.65 3.64 1.60
C LYS A 170 8.69 2.75 2.38
N PHE A 171 8.02 1.82 1.71
CA PHE A 171 6.95 0.97 2.25
C PHE A 171 7.36 -0.48 2.42
N LEU A 172 8.31 -0.94 1.60
CA LEU A 172 8.71 -2.33 1.46
C LEU A 172 10.16 -2.58 1.90
N ASN A 173 10.75 -1.67 2.68
CA ASN A 173 12.07 -1.92 3.28
C ASN A 173 11.99 -3.06 4.31
N PRO A 174 13.12 -3.68 4.71
CA PRO A 174 13.13 -4.85 5.60
C PRO A 174 12.44 -4.64 6.95
N GLN A 175 12.38 -3.40 7.43
CA GLN A 175 11.73 -3.07 8.70
C GLN A 175 10.22 -2.92 8.52
N ALA A 176 9.79 -2.16 7.50
CA ALA A 176 8.39 -1.97 7.19
C ALA A 176 7.71 -3.27 6.71
N ALA A 177 8.36 -4.06 5.84
CA ALA A 177 7.77 -5.25 5.25
C ALA A 177 7.41 -6.34 6.27
N LYS A 178 8.13 -6.44 7.38
CA LYS A 178 7.84 -7.42 8.46
C LYS A 178 6.57 -7.09 9.22
N ASN A 179 6.26 -5.82 9.36
CA ASN A 179 5.22 -5.32 10.26
C ASN A 179 3.98 -4.80 9.51
N THR A 180 4.01 -4.72 8.17
CA THR A 180 2.95 -4.13 7.38
C THR A 180 2.08 -5.13 6.65
N SER A 181 0.85 -4.72 6.34
CA SER A 181 -0.03 -5.43 5.40
C SER A 181 0.60 -5.59 4.00
N PHE A 182 1.56 -4.73 3.64
CA PHE A 182 2.28 -4.84 2.36
C PHE A 182 3.08 -6.12 2.21
N GLY A 183 3.77 -6.56 3.26
CA GLY A 183 4.49 -7.84 3.24
C GLY A 183 3.52 -9.01 3.02
N THR A 184 2.36 -8.98 3.66
CA THR A 184 1.30 -9.98 3.47
C THR A 184 0.71 -9.90 2.06
N ILE A 185 0.46 -8.69 1.54
CA ILE A 185 -0.04 -8.47 0.18
C ILE A 185 0.92 -9.05 -0.85
N ALA A 186 2.21 -8.75 -0.72
CA ALA A 186 3.22 -9.27 -1.64
C ALA A 186 3.25 -10.82 -1.68
N ARG A 187 3.07 -11.47 -0.53
CA ARG A 187 3.11 -12.94 -0.41
C ARG A 187 1.81 -13.63 -0.80
N GLU A 188 0.66 -13.03 -0.45
CA GLU A 188 -0.59 -13.78 -0.44
C GLU A 188 -1.67 -13.27 -1.39
N MET A 189 -1.66 -11.97 -1.75
CA MET A 189 -2.81 -11.34 -2.38
C MET A 189 -3.09 -11.78 -3.81
N ARG A 190 -2.11 -12.39 -4.48
CA ARG A 190 -2.32 -12.96 -5.82
C ARG A 190 -3.47 -13.98 -5.84
N LYS A 191 -3.64 -14.77 -4.77
CA LYS A 191 -4.75 -15.74 -4.65
C LYS A 191 -6.13 -15.07 -4.51
N TYR A 192 -6.15 -13.79 -4.14
CA TYR A 192 -7.36 -12.98 -4.00
C TYR A 192 -7.58 -11.98 -5.14
N ASN A 193 -6.96 -12.22 -6.30
CA ASN A 193 -7.03 -11.34 -7.48
C ASN A 193 -6.42 -9.93 -7.28
N VAL A 194 -5.48 -9.77 -6.36
CA VAL A 194 -4.71 -8.52 -6.21
C VAL A 194 -3.27 -8.76 -6.66
N THR A 195 -2.80 -7.89 -7.54
CA THR A 195 -1.43 -7.89 -8.05
C THR A 195 -0.69 -6.67 -7.52
N LEU A 196 0.50 -6.88 -6.99
CA LEU A 196 1.38 -5.79 -6.58
C LEU A 196 2.28 -5.38 -7.76
N LEU A 197 2.24 -4.10 -8.12
CA LEU A 197 3.16 -3.46 -9.05
C LEU A 197 4.08 -2.53 -8.27
N VAL A 198 5.35 -2.86 -8.25
CA VAL A 198 6.39 -2.10 -7.52
C VAL A 198 7.17 -1.26 -8.52
N VAL A 199 7.24 0.04 -8.29
CA VAL A 199 8.05 0.97 -9.08
C VAL A 199 9.08 1.59 -8.13
N ASP A 200 10.37 1.41 -8.46
CA ASP A 200 11.44 1.89 -7.60
C ASP A 200 12.71 2.20 -8.37
N GLN A 201 13.47 3.16 -7.89
CA GLN A 201 14.79 3.53 -8.41
C GLN A 201 15.92 2.85 -7.62
N ARG A 202 15.63 2.31 -6.43
CA ARG A 202 16.58 1.69 -5.51
C ARG A 202 16.12 0.30 -5.07
N PRO A 203 16.16 -0.69 -5.96
CA PRO A 203 15.67 -2.04 -5.67
C PRO A 203 16.39 -2.71 -4.49
N SER A 204 17.62 -2.29 -4.16
CA SER A 204 18.34 -2.75 -2.98
C SER A 204 17.71 -2.30 -1.64
N GLY A 205 16.87 -1.28 -1.67
CA GLY A 205 16.12 -0.80 -0.51
C GLY A 205 14.85 -1.62 -0.20
N ILE A 206 14.46 -2.52 -1.11
CA ILE A 206 13.28 -3.38 -0.93
C ILE A 206 13.67 -4.63 -0.15
N ASP A 207 12.80 -5.07 0.75
CA ASP A 207 12.97 -6.31 1.51
C ASP A 207 13.22 -7.49 0.56
N PRO A 208 14.28 -8.31 0.79
CA PRO A 208 14.63 -9.42 -0.09
C PRO A 208 13.54 -10.49 -0.21
N GLU A 209 12.77 -10.72 0.85
CA GLU A 209 11.66 -11.68 0.81
C GLU A 209 10.55 -11.16 -0.10
N VAL A 210 10.16 -9.88 0.03
CA VAL A 210 9.19 -9.23 -0.86
C VAL A 210 9.69 -9.23 -2.30
N ALA A 211 10.95 -8.84 -2.53
CA ALA A 211 11.55 -8.82 -3.86
C ALA A 211 11.55 -10.20 -4.53
N SER A 212 11.71 -11.27 -3.75
CA SER A 212 11.65 -12.66 -4.24
C SER A 212 10.27 -13.09 -4.75
N GLN A 213 9.20 -12.46 -4.25
CA GLN A 213 7.83 -12.73 -4.68
C GLN A 213 7.43 -12.00 -5.98
N LEU A 214 8.25 -11.03 -6.41
CA LEU A 214 8.02 -10.32 -7.67
C LEU A 214 8.40 -11.22 -8.85
N GLY A 215 7.38 -11.85 -9.43
CA GLY A 215 7.56 -12.87 -10.47
C GLY A 215 8.05 -12.35 -11.81
N THR A 216 7.86 -11.07 -12.11
CA THR A 216 8.34 -10.41 -13.34
C THR A 216 9.05 -9.12 -12.95
N ARG A 217 10.21 -8.90 -13.54
CA ARG A 217 11.01 -7.69 -13.32
C ARG A 217 11.28 -7.02 -14.65
N LEU A 218 11.05 -5.72 -14.71
CA LEU A 218 11.37 -4.86 -15.85
C LEU A 218 12.32 -3.79 -15.32
N THR A 219 13.54 -3.76 -15.81
CA THR A 219 14.57 -2.85 -15.31
C THR A 219 15.24 -2.09 -16.45
N ALA A 220 15.39 -0.79 -16.29
CA ALA A 220 16.24 0.05 -17.12
C ALA A 220 17.70 -0.08 -16.65
N LEU A 221 18.61 0.72 -17.25
CA LEU A 221 20.00 0.78 -16.84
C LEU A 221 20.13 1.05 -15.34
N LEU A 222 20.90 0.21 -14.65
CA LEU A 222 21.34 0.40 -13.29
C LEU A 222 22.87 0.41 -13.24
N THR A 223 23.41 1.28 -12.42
CA THR A 223 24.86 1.46 -12.28
C THR A 223 25.38 1.12 -10.88
N GLU A 224 24.48 1.12 -9.89
CA GLU A 224 24.85 0.82 -8.50
C GLU A 224 24.85 -0.70 -8.28
N GLU A 225 25.95 -1.23 -7.75
CA GLU A 225 26.18 -2.69 -7.65
C GLU A 225 25.17 -3.40 -6.75
N ASN A 226 24.74 -2.76 -5.63
CA ASN A 226 23.75 -3.36 -4.74
C ASN A 226 22.37 -3.44 -5.39
N ASP A 227 22.00 -2.43 -6.19
CA ASP A 227 20.75 -2.43 -6.94
C ASP A 227 20.75 -3.50 -8.03
N ILE A 228 21.88 -3.66 -8.73
CA ILE A 228 22.05 -4.72 -9.71
C ILE A 228 21.92 -6.10 -9.05
N ARG A 229 22.56 -6.31 -7.89
CA ARG A 229 22.44 -7.57 -7.13
C ARG A 229 21.01 -7.85 -6.70
N ALA A 230 20.29 -6.81 -6.25
CA ALA A 230 18.90 -6.96 -5.81
C ALA A 230 17.98 -7.39 -6.96
N VAL A 231 18.15 -6.79 -8.15
CA VAL A 231 17.37 -7.16 -9.34
C VAL A 231 17.61 -8.60 -9.75
N PHE A 232 18.83 -9.11 -9.62
CA PHE A 232 19.17 -10.48 -10.03
C PHE A 232 19.09 -11.50 -8.88
N SER A 233 18.64 -11.11 -7.71
CA SER A 233 18.44 -12.03 -6.59
C SER A 233 17.50 -13.17 -6.99
N GLY A 234 17.96 -14.43 -6.83
CA GLY A 234 17.22 -15.63 -7.21
C GLY A 234 17.17 -15.92 -8.71
N VAL A 235 17.92 -15.20 -9.55
CA VAL A 235 17.98 -15.44 -10.99
C VAL A 235 19.19 -16.28 -11.37
N SER A 236 18.96 -17.38 -12.10
CA SER A 236 20.04 -18.20 -12.65
C SER A 236 20.76 -17.47 -13.78
N GLY A 237 22.11 -17.57 -13.84
CA GLY A 237 22.91 -16.88 -14.87
C GLY A 237 23.04 -15.37 -14.64
N ALA A 238 22.88 -14.90 -13.42
CA ALA A 238 22.94 -13.49 -13.04
C ALA A 238 24.18 -12.73 -13.55
N ASP A 239 25.36 -13.37 -13.55
CA ASP A 239 26.61 -12.71 -13.94
C ASP A 239 26.64 -12.27 -15.40
N GLN A 240 26.09 -13.08 -16.30
CA GLN A 240 25.97 -12.71 -17.72
C GLN A 240 24.96 -11.57 -17.91
N LEU A 241 23.86 -11.61 -17.16
CA LEU A 241 22.81 -10.61 -17.24
C LEU A 241 23.25 -9.25 -16.66
N ARG A 242 24.18 -9.23 -15.71
CA ARG A 242 24.77 -7.98 -15.19
C ARG A 242 25.48 -7.18 -16.30
N THR A 243 26.27 -7.87 -17.15
CA THR A 243 26.92 -7.22 -18.27
C THR A 243 25.92 -6.65 -19.26
N VAL A 244 24.85 -7.40 -19.54
CA VAL A 244 23.77 -6.93 -20.42
C VAL A 244 23.10 -5.69 -19.81
N LEU A 245 22.74 -5.73 -18.52
CA LEU A 245 22.09 -4.60 -17.84
C LEU A 245 22.95 -3.34 -17.86
N ALA A 246 24.25 -3.48 -17.58
CA ALA A 246 25.19 -2.36 -17.56
C ALA A 246 25.45 -1.76 -18.95
N SER A 247 25.11 -2.48 -20.03
CA SER A 247 25.28 -2.04 -21.43
C SER A 247 24.00 -1.47 -22.06
N LEU A 248 22.89 -1.42 -21.32
CA LEU A 248 21.63 -0.88 -21.84
C LEU A 248 21.73 0.60 -22.21
N ASP A 249 21.05 0.99 -23.29
CA ASP A 249 20.87 2.40 -23.64
C ASP A 249 19.99 3.09 -22.57
N THR A 250 20.49 4.18 -22.00
CA THR A 250 19.85 4.95 -20.93
C THR A 250 18.44 5.46 -21.27
N LYS A 251 18.13 5.60 -22.55
CA LYS A 251 16.90 6.29 -22.97
C LYS A 251 15.80 5.36 -23.51
N LYS A 252 16.15 4.18 -23.99
CA LYS A 252 15.20 3.42 -24.81
C LYS A 252 15.22 1.92 -24.59
N GLN A 253 16.03 1.40 -23.69
CA GLN A 253 16.13 -0.04 -23.47
C GLN A 253 15.76 -0.43 -22.06
N ALA A 254 15.17 -1.60 -21.94
CA ALA A 254 14.87 -2.24 -20.66
C ALA A 254 15.10 -3.75 -20.79
N LEU A 255 15.53 -4.37 -19.69
CA LEU A 255 15.64 -5.80 -19.54
C LEU A 255 14.37 -6.32 -18.87
N ILE A 256 13.69 -7.27 -19.47
CA ILE A 256 12.57 -8.02 -18.90
C ILE A 256 13.04 -9.41 -18.52
N LEU A 257 12.74 -9.83 -17.29
CA LEU A 257 13.04 -11.18 -16.81
C LEU A 257 11.94 -11.69 -15.87
N GLY A 258 11.90 -13.00 -15.69
CA GLY A 258 10.93 -13.67 -14.85
C GLY A 258 9.76 -14.28 -15.62
N HIS A 259 8.62 -14.46 -14.96
CA HIS A 259 7.54 -15.32 -15.47
C HIS A 259 6.83 -14.81 -16.75
N ALA A 260 6.95 -13.53 -17.07
CA ALA A 260 6.31 -12.96 -18.26
C ALA A 260 7.01 -13.32 -19.57
N VAL A 261 8.26 -13.81 -19.49
CA VAL A 261 9.08 -14.13 -20.67
C VAL A 261 9.77 -15.47 -20.45
N PRO A 262 9.95 -16.29 -21.53
CA PRO A 262 10.60 -17.60 -21.42
C PRO A 262 12.10 -17.51 -21.11
N MET A 263 12.71 -16.37 -21.41
CA MET A 263 14.12 -16.05 -21.16
C MET A 263 14.28 -14.55 -20.97
N PRO A 264 15.32 -14.06 -20.29
CA PRO A 264 15.59 -12.63 -20.20
C PRO A 264 15.72 -12.00 -21.59
N VAL A 265 15.00 -10.89 -21.80
CA VAL A 265 14.91 -10.21 -23.10
C VAL A 265 15.18 -8.72 -22.93
N VAL A 266 16.06 -8.18 -23.75
CA VAL A 266 16.22 -6.73 -23.90
C VAL A 266 15.18 -6.22 -24.89
N VAL A 267 14.40 -5.26 -24.46
CA VAL A 267 13.37 -4.61 -25.27
C VAL A 267 13.70 -3.14 -25.50
N ARG A 268 13.25 -2.63 -26.64
CA ARG A 268 13.29 -1.20 -26.91
C ARG A 268 11.93 -0.60 -26.56
N VAL A 269 11.94 0.38 -25.69
CA VAL A 269 10.73 1.09 -25.27
C VAL A 269 10.32 2.09 -26.36
N ARG A 270 9.02 2.17 -26.65
CA ARG A 270 8.46 3.16 -27.58
C ARG A 270 8.59 4.56 -26.98
N GLU A 271 8.66 5.55 -27.84
CA GLU A 271 8.52 6.94 -27.39
C GLU A 271 7.09 7.20 -26.92
N TYR A 272 6.97 8.02 -25.89
CA TYR A 272 5.69 8.46 -25.35
C TYR A 272 5.26 9.73 -26.09
N ASP A 273 4.76 9.52 -27.31
CA ASP A 273 4.39 10.56 -28.26
C ASP A 273 2.97 10.35 -28.82
N GLU A 274 2.56 11.23 -29.72
CA GLU A 274 1.26 11.11 -30.38
C GLU A 274 1.08 9.81 -31.17
N ALA A 275 2.16 9.24 -31.72
CA ALA A 275 2.09 7.98 -32.45
C ALA A 275 1.78 6.82 -31.49
N PHE A 276 2.35 6.83 -30.29
CA PHE A 276 2.01 5.91 -29.21
C PHE A 276 0.53 6.03 -28.85
N PHE A 277 0.04 7.25 -28.59
CA PHE A 277 -1.37 7.47 -28.23
C PHE A 277 -2.34 7.04 -29.33
N ARG A 278 -2.00 7.29 -30.59
CA ARG A 278 -2.83 6.81 -31.73
C ARG A 278 -2.84 5.28 -31.82
N ALA A 279 -1.70 4.63 -31.57
CA ALA A 279 -1.60 3.18 -31.58
C ALA A 279 -2.37 2.50 -30.42
N MET A 280 -2.54 3.21 -29.29
CA MET A 280 -3.27 2.73 -28.12
C MET A 280 -4.78 3.07 -28.17
N ARG A 281 -5.21 3.96 -29.06
CA ARG A 281 -6.63 4.27 -29.22
C ARG A 281 -7.24 3.32 -30.25
N PRO A 282 -8.38 2.67 -29.95
CA PRO A 282 -9.12 1.91 -30.93
C PRO A 282 -9.50 2.80 -32.12
N ALA A 283 -9.47 2.24 -33.32
CA ALA A 283 -9.70 2.97 -34.59
C ALA A 283 -11.12 3.53 -34.73
N ASP A 284 -12.05 3.24 -33.81
CA ASP A 284 -13.47 3.61 -33.91
C ASP A 284 -13.94 4.35 -32.64
N THR A 285 -13.62 5.64 -32.56
CA THR A 285 -14.07 6.53 -31.48
C THR A 285 -15.28 7.41 -31.85
N ALA A 286 -16.16 6.94 -32.71
CA ALA A 286 -17.45 7.62 -32.96
C ALA A 286 -18.44 7.53 -31.77
N ARG A 287 -18.16 6.66 -30.77
CA ARG A 287 -18.80 6.68 -29.44
C ARG A 287 -17.69 6.72 -28.41
N ARG A 288 -17.57 7.81 -27.67
CA ARG A 288 -16.77 7.83 -26.44
C ARG A 288 -17.41 6.86 -25.45
N PRO A 289 -16.89 5.65 -25.23
CA PRO A 289 -17.27 4.90 -24.05
C PRO A 289 -16.75 5.70 -22.85
N SER A 290 -17.54 5.79 -21.79
CA SER A 290 -17.05 6.27 -20.48
C SER A 290 -15.74 5.55 -20.18
N GLY A 291 -14.75 6.23 -19.61
CA GLY A 291 -13.34 5.83 -19.55
C GLY A 291 -13.03 4.35 -19.28
N MET A 292 -13.96 3.58 -18.71
CA MET A 292 -13.81 2.16 -18.41
C MET A 292 -14.05 1.22 -19.59
N ALA A 293 -14.98 1.57 -20.50
CA ALA A 293 -15.19 0.78 -21.71
C ALA A 293 -14.01 0.90 -22.69
N ALA A 294 -13.35 2.07 -22.73
CA ALA A 294 -12.14 2.28 -23.53
C ALA A 294 -10.94 1.46 -23.05
N LEU A 295 -10.83 1.21 -21.74
CA LEU A 295 -9.77 0.36 -21.17
C LEU A 295 -10.06 -1.13 -21.36
N GLN A 296 -11.32 -1.57 -21.30
CA GLN A 296 -11.69 -2.95 -21.58
C GLN A 296 -11.44 -3.33 -23.06
N GLU A 297 -11.63 -2.41 -24.01
CA GLU A 297 -11.32 -2.65 -25.41
C GLU A 297 -9.80 -2.58 -25.71
N ALA A 298 -9.02 -1.84 -24.90
CA ALA A 298 -7.57 -1.73 -25.12
C ALA A 298 -6.76 -2.88 -24.49
N PHE A 299 -7.31 -3.58 -23.48
CA PHE A 299 -6.61 -4.59 -22.67
C PHE A 299 -7.42 -5.89 -22.48
N GLY A 300 -8.56 -6.05 -23.13
CA GLY A 300 -9.47 -7.20 -23.07
C GLY A 300 -9.05 -8.44 -23.84
#